data_a4cc6d0e690926ea0fce2effe2c46a78
#
_entry.id   a4cc6d0e690926ea0fce2effe2c46a78
#
_cell.length_a   1.000
_cell.length_b   1.000
_cell.length_c   1.000
_cell.angle_alpha   90.00
_cell.angle_beta   90.00
_cell.angle_gamma   90.00
#
_symmetry.space_group_name_H-M   'P 1'
#
loop_
_entity.id
_entity.type
_entity.pdbx_description
1 polymer ?
#
loop_
_entity_poly.entity_id
_entity_poly.type
_entity_poly.pdbx_seq_one_letter_code
_entity_poly.pdbx_strand_id
1 'polypeptide(L)'
;MDIRRGLCVLAAGGRGGYNRGMKDVVVIGGGLAGAEAAWQAAREGARVRLYEMRPVRRTPAHRTDRLAEIVCSNSLKSDEPGTAPYLLKEELRRAGSVVLDVAMQTRVPAGAALAVDRERFAELITERIESNPNIELVREEATRVEEDAVTVIAAGPLCSDALAEEIARLTNGTGLYFYDAIAPIVAADSVNTEVAFRAARYGKGGDDYLNCPMNEEEYARFYEALTTAQSVPLQRFEETRWFEACLPIEELARRGVDTLRYGPMKPVGLRDPRTGREPYAAVQLRQENLMADAYNLVGFQNHLRYGEQARVLRLIPGLERAEFLQYGQIHRNTYINAPRVLAPTLQMRERPGVFFAGQISGVEGYVESVATGWLAGRNAARVARGLEPLEAPPKAATGALARYVSGADAKNYQPVNITFALLVPLVEEERRRFKKKRDRHVRQVALALEEWDAWLQKIQGGEETPLAATP
;
A
#
# COMPACT_ATOMS: atom_id res chain seq x y z
N MET A 1 12.49 -21.48 45.22
CA MET A 1 11.26 -20.67 45.29
C MET A 1 10.68 -20.61 43.87
N ASP A 2 9.70 -21.42 43.68
CA ASP A 2 9.16 -21.86 42.40
C ASP A 2 8.05 -20.89 41.94
N ILE A 3 8.12 -20.30 40.75
CA ILE A 3 6.99 -19.59 40.15
C ILE A 3 6.78 -20.14 38.75
N ARG A 4 6.15 -21.31 38.68
CA ARG A 4 5.38 -21.77 37.51
C ARG A 4 3.93 -21.34 37.70
N ARG A 5 3.39 -20.56 36.75
CA ARG A 5 1.96 -20.35 36.45
C ARG A 5 1.90 -19.62 35.10
N GLY A 6 1.21 -20.00 34.09
CA GLY A 6 0.20 -21.02 33.84
C GLY A 6 -0.21 -20.79 32.39
N LEU A 7 0.27 -21.70 31.46
CA LEU A 7 -0.28 -21.77 30.10
C LEU A 7 -1.68 -22.35 30.22
N CYS A 8 -2.69 -21.54 29.94
CA CYS A 8 -4.04 -22.04 29.73
C CYS A 8 -4.10 -22.59 28.29
N VAL A 9 -3.91 -23.89 28.19
CA VAL A 9 -4.21 -24.67 26.99
C VAL A 9 -5.73 -24.75 26.89
N LEU A 10 -6.34 -23.95 26.03
CA LEU A 10 -7.72 -24.19 25.62
C LEU A 10 -7.73 -25.38 24.67
N ALA A 11 -8.28 -26.47 25.16
CA ALA A 11 -8.45 -27.74 24.50
C ALA A 11 -9.20 -27.58 23.18
N ALA A 12 -8.66 -28.19 22.13
CA ALA A 12 -9.38 -28.49 20.91
C ALA A 12 -10.54 -29.45 21.24
N GLY A 13 -11.76 -28.93 21.19
CA GLY A 13 -12.96 -29.72 21.33
C GLY A 13 -14.11 -29.11 20.53
N GLY A 14 -14.50 -29.77 19.46
CA GLY A 14 -15.74 -29.49 18.76
C GLY A 14 -15.53 -29.25 17.27
N ARG A 15 -15.75 -30.30 16.46
CA ARG A 15 -16.13 -30.13 15.06
C ARG A 15 -17.41 -29.31 15.07
N GLY A 16 -17.26 -27.99 14.87
CA GLY A 16 -18.38 -27.06 14.83
C GLY A 16 -19.31 -27.47 13.69
N GLY A 17 -20.55 -27.72 14.03
CA GLY A 17 -21.61 -27.95 13.06
C GLY A 17 -21.69 -26.76 12.11
N TYR A 18 -21.47 -27.02 10.83
CA TYR A 18 -21.64 -26.05 9.77
C TYR A 18 -23.10 -25.57 9.79
N ASN A 19 -23.27 -24.29 10.02
CA ASN A 19 -24.56 -23.63 9.97
C ASN A 19 -25.05 -23.67 8.50
N ARG A 20 -26.08 -24.48 8.21
CA ARG A 20 -26.61 -24.78 6.86
C ARG A 20 -27.21 -23.56 6.12
N GLY A 21 -26.82 -22.33 6.45
CA GLY A 21 -27.33 -21.09 5.85
C GLY A 21 -26.27 -20.01 5.55
N MET A 22 -24.99 -20.25 5.90
CA MET A 22 -23.96 -19.26 5.66
C MET A 22 -23.36 -19.39 4.25
N LYS A 23 -23.32 -18.30 3.48
CA LYS A 23 -22.67 -18.26 2.16
C LYS A 23 -21.16 -18.29 2.32
N ASP A 24 -20.45 -18.89 1.34
CA ASP A 24 -19.01 -18.78 1.24
C ASP A 24 -18.59 -17.33 0.91
N VAL A 25 -17.41 -16.94 1.37
CA VAL A 25 -16.78 -15.68 0.97
C VAL A 25 -15.73 -16.00 -0.09
N VAL A 26 -15.85 -15.37 -1.24
CA VAL A 26 -14.85 -15.45 -2.32
C VAL A 26 -14.03 -14.19 -2.33
N VAL A 27 -12.71 -14.32 -2.32
CA VAL A 27 -11.78 -13.19 -2.46
C VAL A 27 -11.01 -13.35 -3.76
N ILE A 28 -11.07 -12.36 -4.65
CA ILE A 28 -10.40 -12.38 -5.95
C ILE A 28 -9.17 -11.47 -5.90
N GLY A 29 -7.97 -12.07 -5.97
CA GLY A 29 -6.67 -11.42 -5.92
C GLY A 29 -5.96 -11.62 -4.59
N GLY A 30 -4.79 -12.26 -4.61
CA GLY A 30 -3.94 -12.56 -3.45
C GLY A 30 -2.92 -11.47 -3.11
N GLY A 31 -3.16 -10.21 -3.51
CA GLY A 31 -2.36 -9.05 -3.12
C GLY A 31 -2.57 -8.64 -1.66
N LEU A 32 -2.02 -7.48 -1.25
CA LEU A 32 -2.13 -6.97 0.13
C LEU A 32 -3.59 -6.88 0.62
N ALA A 33 -4.46 -6.28 -0.20
CA ALA A 33 -5.87 -6.11 0.14
C ALA A 33 -6.61 -7.46 0.23
N GLY A 34 -6.34 -8.39 -0.70
CA GLY A 34 -7.02 -9.67 -0.73
C GLY A 34 -6.54 -10.63 0.37
N ALA A 35 -5.24 -10.67 0.65
CA ALA A 35 -4.71 -11.43 1.78
C ALA A 35 -5.30 -10.95 3.11
N GLU A 36 -5.36 -9.63 3.32
CA GLU A 36 -6.01 -9.05 4.50
C GLU A 36 -7.50 -9.36 4.55
N ALA A 37 -8.22 -9.21 3.42
CA ALA A 37 -9.65 -9.49 3.35
C ALA A 37 -9.98 -10.96 3.66
N ALA A 38 -9.23 -11.89 3.07
CA ALA A 38 -9.38 -13.32 3.33
C ALA A 38 -9.13 -13.65 4.81
N TRP A 39 -8.07 -13.08 5.39
CA TRP A 39 -7.74 -13.27 6.80
C TRP A 39 -8.85 -12.76 7.72
N GLN A 40 -9.35 -11.55 7.48
CA GLN A 40 -10.39 -10.97 8.32
C GLN A 40 -11.74 -11.69 8.16
N ALA A 41 -12.10 -12.11 6.94
CA ALA A 41 -13.30 -12.91 6.73
C ALA A 41 -13.22 -14.27 7.47
N ALA A 42 -12.08 -14.93 7.42
CA ALA A 42 -11.85 -16.17 8.15
C ALA A 42 -11.90 -15.99 9.68
N ARG A 43 -11.37 -14.88 10.20
CA ARG A 43 -11.48 -14.52 11.64
C ARG A 43 -12.91 -14.30 12.10
N GLU A 44 -13.78 -13.81 11.22
CA GLU A 44 -15.23 -13.69 11.49
C GLU A 44 -15.98 -15.03 11.35
N GLY A 45 -15.25 -16.14 11.10
CA GLY A 45 -15.80 -17.48 11.01
C GLY A 45 -16.33 -17.88 9.63
N ALA A 46 -16.10 -17.08 8.59
CA ALA A 46 -16.47 -17.45 7.23
C ALA A 46 -15.53 -18.50 6.65
N ARG A 47 -16.06 -19.38 5.78
CA ARG A 47 -15.26 -20.17 4.86
C ARG A 47 -14.88 -19.30 3.68
N VAL A 48 -13.58 -19.22 3.38
CA VAL A 48 -13.02 -18.32 2.38
C VAL A 48 -12.36 -19.10 1.26
N ARG A 49 -12.68 -18.78 0.00
CA ARG A 49 -11.89 -19.16 -1.17
C ARG A 49 -11.15 -17.94 -1.69
N LEU A 50 -9.82 -17.98 -1.59
CA LEU A 50 -8.93 -16.91 -2.09
C LEU A 50 -8.36 -17.31 -3.43
N TYR A 51 -8.75 -16.62 -4.50
CA TYR A 51 -8.23 -16.82 -5.84
C TYR A 51 -7.00 -15.95 -6.09
N GLU A 52 -5.91 -16.57 -6.52
CA GLU A 52 -4.69 -15.90 -6.99
C GLU A 52 -4.26 -16.53 -8.30
N MET A 53 -4.18 -15.76 -9.36
CA MET A 53 -3.89 -16.26 -10.70
C MET A 53 -2.44 -16.73 -10.90
N ARG A 54 -1.48 -16.30 -10.04
CA ARG A 54 -0.11 -16.77 -10.12
C ARG A 54 0.06 -18.13 -9.43
N PRO A 55 0.84 -19.03 -9.96
CA PRO A 55 1.79 -18.90 -11.07
C PRO A 55 1.17 -19.10 -12.46
N VAL A 56 -0.10 -19.50 -12.58
CA VAL A 56 -0.74 -19.88 -13.86
C VAL A 56 -0.72 -18.69 -14.85
N ARG A 57 -1.07 -17.50 -14.38
CA ARG A 57 -0.97 -16.25 -15.14
C ARG A 57 -0.17 -15.23 -14.36
N ARG A 58 0.85 -14.65 -14.99
CA ARG A 58 1.71 -13.62 -14.39
C ARG A 58 1.30 -12.23 -14.80
N THR A 59 1.58 -11.23 -13.95
CA THR A 59 1.49 -9.81 -14.31
C THR A 59 2.87 -9.28 -14.69
N PRO A 60 2.96 -8.14 -15.37
CA PRO A 60 4.25 -7.52 -15.69
C PRO A 60 5.08 -7.10 -14.47
N ALA A 61 4.43 -6.85 -13.31
CA ALA A 61 5.09 -6.31 -12.12
C ALA A 61 5.52 -7.38 -11.11
N HIS A 62 4.80 -8.48 -11.00
CA HIS A 62 5.08 -9.52 -10.03
C HIS A 62 6.12 -10.53 -10.55
N ARG A 63 7.00 -10.99 -9.66
CA ARG A 63 8.11 -11.90 -9.99
C ARG A 63 7.92 -13.31 -9.42
N THR A 64 7.20 -13.41 -8.30
CA THR A 64 6.97 -14.64 -7.57
C THR A 64 5.50 -15.06 -7.63
N ASP A 65 5.19 -16.25 -7.12
CA ASP A 65 3.83 -16.74 -6.87
C ASP A 65 3.35 -16.49 -5.44
N ARG A 66 4.17 -15.82 -4.62
CA ARG A 66 3.84 -15.49 -3.22
C ARG A 66 2.73 -14.45 -3.14
N LEU A 67 1.90 -14.57 -2.10
CA LEU A 67 0.85 -13.60 -1.80
C LEU A 67 1.44 -12.28 -1.28
N ALA A 68 0.68 -11.20 -1.39
CA ALA A 68 1.05 -9.86 -0.91
C ALA A 68 2.43 -9.37 -1.37
N GLU A 69 2.91 -9.81 -2.54
CA GLU A 69 4.18 -9.34 -3.11
C GLU A 69 4.13 -7.83 -3.35
N ILE A 70 5.10 -7.12 -2.77
CA ILE A 70 5.24 -5.67 -2.93
C ILE A 70 6.12 -5.37 -4.15
N VAL A 71 5.57 -4.64 -5.13
CA VAL A 71 6.23 -4.49 -6.45
C VAL A 71 6.95 -3.16 -6.65
N CYS A 72 6.46 -2.05 -6.07
CA CYS A 72 7.00 -0.71 -6.31
C CYS A 72 8.14 -0.38 -5.33
N SER A 73 7.86 -0.34 -4.05
CA SER A 73 8.76 0.06 -2.97
C SER A 73 8.57 -0.88 -1.80
N ASN A 74 9.60 -1.10 -0.98
CA ASN A 74 9.44 -1.90 0.23
C ASN A 74 8.96 -1.09 1.43
N SER A 75 8.59 0.18 1.24
CA SER A 75 8.13 1.08 2.29
C SER A 75 6.62 1.12 2.44
N LEU A 76 6.15 0.97 3.67
CA LEU A 76 4.78 1.20 4.10
C LEU A 76 4.59 2.62 4.65
N LYS A 77 5.35 3.59 4.14
CA LYS A 77 5.33 5.01 4.51
C LYS A 77 5.75 5.28 5.96
N SER A 78 5.61 6.55 6.40
CA SER A 78 6.02 7.01 7.74
C SER A 78 5.32 6.25 8.86
N ASP A 79 6.10 5.83 9.85
CA ASP A 79 5.65 5.23 11.12
C ASP A 79 5.86 6.20 12.30
N GLU A 80 6.11 7.48 12.00
CA GLU A 80 6.30 8.53 13.01
C GLU A 80 4.94 8.93 13.60
N PRO A 81 4.78 8.89 14.94
CA PRO A 81 3.57 9.36 15.62
C PRO A 81 3.17 10.78 15.21
N GLY A 82 1.87 10.99 15.01
CA GLY A 82 1.34 12.29 14.56
C GLY A 82 1.38 12.50 13.05
N THR A 83 1.58 11.42 12.26
CA THR A 83 1.40 11.43 10.80
C THR A 83 0.15 10.64 10.40
N ALA A 84 -0.47 10.98 9.27
CA ALA A 84 -1.66 10.27 8.79
C ALA A 84 -1.36 8.79 8.41
N PRO A 85 -0.21 8.46 7.77
CA PRO A 85 0.16 7.06 7.55
C PRO A 85 0.41 6.26 8.83
N TYR A 86 0.91 6.90 9.90
CA TYR A 86 1.01 6.26 11.22
C TYR A 86 -0.37 5.94 11.78
N LEU A 87 -1.31 6.91 11.73
CA LEU A 87 -2.67 6.71 12.22
C LEU A 87 -3.31 5.47 11.56
N LEU A 88 -3.28 5.39 10.23
CA LEU A 88 -3.86 4.26 9.50
C LEU A 88 -3.23 2.92 9.91
N LYS A 89 -1.90 2.87 10.05
CA LYS A 89 -1.22 1.66 10.53
C LYS A 89 -1.60 1.30 11.96
N GLU A 90 -1.71 2.29 12.83
CA GLU A 90 -2.04 2.06 14.23
C GLU A 90 -3.47 1.55 14.40
N GLU A 91 -4.42 2.04 13.60
CA GLU A 91 -5.77 1.49 13.50
C GLU A 91 -5.76 0.01 13.14
N LEU A 92 -5.00 -0.34 12.09
CA LEU A 92 -4.89 -1.71 11.61
C LEU A 92 -4.17 -2.64 12.60
N ARG A 93 -3.13 -2.17 13.30
CA ARG A 93 -2.46 -2.93 14.37
C ARG A 93 -3.44 -3.29 15.47
N ARG A 94 -4.22 -2.31 15.98
CA ARG A 94 -5.24 -2.52 17.00
C ARG A 94 -6.38 -3.43 16.55
N ALA A 95 -6.68 -3.39 15.26
CA ALA A 95 -7.70 -4.21 14.62
C ALA A 95 -7.24 -5.65 14.29
N GLY A 96 -5.97 -5.97 14.52
CA GLY A 96 -5.39 -7.29 14.30
C GLY A 96 -5.20 -7.63 12.82
N SER A 97 -4.64 -6.68 12.05
CA SER A 97 -4.23 -6.90 10.67
C SER A 97 -3.08 -7.91 10.59
N VAL A 98 -3.24 -8.96 9.79
CA VAL A 98 -2.17 -9.93 9.52
C VAL A 98 -1.02 -9.30 8.75
N VAL A 99 -1.34 -8.40 7.82
CA VAL A 99 -0.34 -7.71 6.99
C VAL A 99 0.55 -6.81 7.85
N LEU A 100 -0.02 -6.05 8.80
CA LEU A 100 0.77 -5.20 9.70
C LEU A 100 1.55 -6.00 10.74
N ASP A 101 1.02 -7.13 11.21
CA ASP A 101 1.75 -8.04 12.11
C ASP A 101 3.01 -8.58 11.42
N VAL A 102 2.89 -9.09 10.19
CA VAL A 102 4.02 -9.59 9.40
C VAL A 102 4.98 -8.46 9.01
N ALA A 103 4.47 -7.26 8.70
CA ALA A 103 5.33 -6.10 8.41
C ALA A 103 6.25 -5.74 9.57
N MET A 104 5.78 -5.87 10.81
CA MET A 104 6.61 -5.63 11.99
C MET A 104 7.67 -6.71 12.18
N GLN A 105 7.38 -7.97 11.84
CA GLN A 105 8.32 -9.10 11.95
C GLN A 105 9.43 -9.05 10.89
N THR A 106 9.16 -8.41 9.74
CA THR A 106 10.07 -8.34 8.60
C THR A 106 10.67 -6.95 8.39
N ARG A 107 10.59 -6.11 9.41
CA ARG A 107 11.05 -4.72 9.35
C ARG A 107 12.55 -4.64 9.04
N VAL A 108 12.90 -3.72 8.11
CA VAL A 108 14.28 -3.33 7.81
C VAL A 108 14.51 -1.86 8.18
N PRO A 109 15.78 -1.44 8.41
CA PRO A 109 16.11 -0.05 8.73
C PRO A 109 15.67 0.91 7.61
N ALA A 110 14.88 1.93 7.98
CA ALA A 110 14.37 2.94 7.03
C ALA A 110 13.98 4.27 7.72
N GLY A 111 14.72 4.67 8.74
CA GLY A 111 14.47 5.91 9.48
C GLY A 111 13.08 5.94 10.11
N ALA A 112 12.32 6.99 9.81
CA ALA A 112 10.95 7.16 10.31
C ALA A 112 9.90 6.35 9.51
N ALA A 113 10.27 5.61 8.49
CA ALA A 113 9.37 4.77 7.72
C ALA A 113 9.31 3.34 8.26
N LEU A 114 8.19 2.66 8.06
CA LEU A 114 8.11 1.22 8.13
C LEU A 114 8.48 0.64 6.77
N ALA A 115 9.64 0.04 6.64
CA ALA A 115 10.03 -0.73 5.46
C ALA A 115 10.24 -2.19 5.84
N VAL A 116 10.06 -3.08 4.89
CA VAL A 116 10.09 -4.53 5.12
C VAL A 116 11.08 -5.23 4.18
N ASP A 117 11.61 -6.35 4.62
CA ASP A 117 12.24 -7.31 3.74
C ASP A 117 11.18 -7.89 2.81
N ARG A 118 11.28 -7.56 1.54
CA ARG A 118 10.24 -7.80 0.52
C ARG A 118 9.94 -9.29 0.36
N GLU A 119 10.97 -10.11 0.33
CA GLU A 119 10.83 -11.56 0.09
C GLU A 119 10.27 -12.25 1.33
N ARG A 120 10.85 -11.97 2.49
CA ARG A 120 10.41 -12.58 3.74
C ARG A 120 9.00 -12.15 4.13
N PHE A 121 8.63 -10.92 3.81
CA PHE A 121 7.28 -10.41 4.02
C PHE A 121 6.24 -11.20 3.21
N ALA A 122 6.46 -11.35 1.90
CA ALA A 122 5.54 -12.10 1.03
C ALA A 122 5.48 -13.59 1.41
N GLU A 123 6.62 -14.18 1.80
CA GLU A 123 6.70 -15.55 2.28
C GLU A 123 5.84 -15.76 3.53
N LEU A 124 6.04 -14.96 4.57
CA LEU A 124 5.28 -15.08 5.83
C LEU A 124 3.78 -14.85 5.65
N ILE A 125 3.38 -13.90 4.79
CA ILE A 125 1.95 -13.72 4.47
C ILE A 125 1.39 -14.98 3.82
N THR A 126 2.12 -15.56 2.86
CA THR A 126 1.70 -16.78 2.18
C THR A 126 1.55 -17.93 3.17
N GLU A 127 2.55 -18.15 4.03
CA GLU A 127 2.50 -19.16 5.09
C GLU A 127 1.30 -19.00 6.03
N ARG A 128 1.00 -17.76 6.45
CA ARG A 128 -0.14 -17.44 7.33
C ARG A 128 -1.47 -17.75 6.67
N ILE A 129 -1.63 -17.42 5.40
CA ILE A 129 -2.86 -17.68 4.64
C ILE A 129 -3.03 -19.18 4.41
N GLU A 130 -2.00 -19.88 3.93
CA GLU A 130 -2.05 -21.31 3.62
C GLU A 130 -2.25 -22.18 4.89
N SER A 131 -1.76 -21.73 6.03
CA SER A 131 -1.95 -22.45 7.31
C SER A 131 -3.31 -22.23 7.96
N ASN A 132 -4.14 -21.30 7.46
CA ASN A 132 -5.44 -21.03 8.04
C ASN A 132 -6.49 -22.04 7.55
N PRO A 133 -7.10 -22.86 8.44
CA PRO A 133 -8.02 -23.92 8.03
C PRO A 133 -9.34 -23.42 7.42
N ASN A 134 -9.66 -22.13 7.57
CA ASN A 134 -10.86 -21.52 7.01
C ASN A 134 -10.59 -20.83 5.66
N ILE A 135 -9.34 -20.85 5.16
CA ILE A 135 -8.98 -20.23 3.87
C ILE A 135 -8.48 -21.33 2.93
N GLU A 136 -9.17 -21.50 1.82
CA GLU A 136 -8.74 -22.31 0.68
C GLU A 136 -8.07 -21.39 -0.34
N LEU A 137 -6.76 -21.55 -0.57
CA LEU A 137 -6.03 -20.83 -1.59
C LEU A 137 -6.16 -21.54 -2.94
N VAL A 138 -6.84 -20.90 -3.89
CA VAL A 138 -7.08 -21.42 -5.23
C VAL A 138 -6.14 -20.72 -6.22
N ARG A 139 -5.20 -21.46 -6.79
CA ARG A 139 -4.21 -20.93 -7.75
C ARG A 139 -4.77 -20.97 -9.18
N GLU A 140 -5.78 -20.14 -9.41
CA GLU A 140 -6.49 -20.03 -10.69
C GLU A 140 -6.90 -18.58 -10.96
N GLU A 141 -7.10 -18.26 -12.25
CA GLU A 141 -7.65 -16.97 -12.66
C GLU A 141 -9.17 -16.97 -12.47
N ALA A 142 -9.66 -16.12 -11.56
CA ALA A 142 -11.09 -15.83 -11.44
C ALA A 142 -11.49 -14.82 -12.51
N THR A 143 -12.38 -15.21 -13.42
CA THR A 143 -12.84 -14.37 -14.54
C THR A 143 -14.26 -13.86 -14.36
N ARG A 144 -14.98 -14.32 -13.33
CA ARG A 144 -16.38 -13.95 -13.04
C ARG A 144 -16.64 -13.91 -11.55
N VAL A 145 -17.66 -13.15 -11.18
CA VAL A 145 -18.20 -13.11 -9.81
C VAL A 145 -19.30 -14.16 -9.67
N GLU A 146 -19.18 -15.02 -8.66
CA GLU A 146 -20.14 -16.06 -8.34
C GLU A 146 -21.46 -15.47 -7.77
N GLU A 147 -22.60 -15.97 -8.22
CA GLU A 147 -23.91 -15.44 -7.81
C GLU A 147 -24.30 -15.87 -6.39
N ASP A 148 -23.92 -17.08 -6.00
CA ASP A 148 -24.29 -17.67 -4.71
C ASP A 148 -23.31 -17.39 -3.57
N ALA A 149 -22.23 -16.68 -3.83
CA ALA A 149 -21.21 -16.30 -2.85
C ALA A 149 -21.21 -14.79 -2.57
N VAL A 150 -20.61 -14.42 -1.43
CA VAL A 150 -20.27 -13.02 -1.17
C VAL A 150 -18.85 -12.79 -1.65
N THR A 151 -18.63 -11.85 -2.56
CA THR A 151 -17.35 -11.68 -3.25
C THR A 151 -16.66 -10.38 -2.88
N VAL A 152 -15.35 -10.44 -2.57
CA VAL A 152 -14.45 -9.28 -2.45
C VAL A 152 -13.52 -9.24 -3.65
N ILE A 153 -13.65 -8.22 -4.50
CA ILE A 153 -12.74 -7.99 -5.63
C ILE A 153 -11.56 -7.13 -5.12
N ALA A 154 -10.41 -7.78 -4.97
CA ALA A 154 -9.16 -7.20 -4.48
C ALA A 154 -7.99 -7.45 -5.47
N ALA A 155 -8.29 -7.54 -6.75
CA ALA A 155 -7.37 -7.95 -7.82
C ALA A 155 -6.26 -6.94 -8.13
N GLY A 156 -6.25 -5.80 -7.44
CA GLY A 156 -5.27 -4.74 -7.66
C GLY A 156 -5.41 -4.07 -9.03
N PRO A 157 -4.44 -3.22 -9.42
CA PRO A 157 -4.53 -2.41 -10.63
C PRO A 157 -4.15 -3.17 -11.90
N LEU A 158 -3.51 -4.34 -11.77
CA LEU A 158 -3.01 -5.18 -12.87
C LEU A 158 -3.84 -6.47 -12.99
N CYS A 159 -5.15 -6.38 -12.82
CA CYS A 159 -6.05 -7.51 -13.01
C CYS A 159 -5.99 -8.02 -14.48
N SER A 160 -6.42 -9.25 -14.69
CA SER A 160 -6.48 -9.83 -16.02
C SER A 160 -7.55 -9.14 -16.89
N ASP A 161 -7.38 -9.22 -18.21
CA ASP A 161 -8.35 -8.64 -19.15
C ASP A 161 -9.75 -9.23 -18.95
N ALA A 162 -9.85 -10.56 -18.75
CA ALA A 162 -11.12 -11.23 -18.52
C ALA A 162 -11.83 -10.75 -17.24
N LEU A 163 -11.08 -10.56 -16.15
CA LEU A 163 -11.63 -9.99 -14.91
C LEU A 163 -11.96 -8.49 -15.10
N ALA A 164 -11.15 -7.74 -15.85
CA ALA A 164 -11.44 -6.34 -16.16
C ALA A 164 -12.74 -6.17 -16.96
N GLU A 165 -13.02 -7.07 -17.91
CA GLU A 165 -14.30 -7.10 -18.65
C GLU A 165 -15.47 -7.40 -17.71
N GLU A 166 -15.33 -8.34 -16.78
CA GLU A 166 -16.37 -8.62 -15.79
C GLU A 166 -16.60 -7.43 -14.85
N ILE A 167 -15.52 -6.77 -14.38
CA ILE A 167 -15.63 -5.55 -13.57
C ILE A 167 -16.32 -4.44 -14.37
N ALA A 168 -15.99 -4.25 -15.65
CA ALA A 168 -16.64 -3.27 -16.51
C ALA A 168 -18.15 -3.58 -16.67
N ARG A 169 -18.51 -4.86 -16.82
CA ARG A 169 -19.93 -5.30 -16.88
C ARG A 169 -20.66 -4.98 -15.56
N LEU A 170 -20.03 -5.26 -14.42
CA LEU A 170 -20.60 -5.00 -13.09
C LEU A 170 -20.77 -3.51 -12.80
N THR A 171 -19.85 -2.68 -13.28
CA THR A 171 -19.80 -1.23 -13.00
C THR A 171 -20.33 -0.36 -14.13
N ASN A 172 -21.04 -0.94 -15.09
CA ASN A 172 -21.59 -0.25 -16.27
C ASN A 172 -20.53 0.55 -17.06
N GLY A 173 -19.32 -0.03 -17.22
CA GLY A 173 -18.24 0.54 -18.00
C GLY A 173 -17.54 1.77 -17.38
N THR A 174 -17.69 2.00 -16.07
CA THR A 174 -17.12 3.18 -15.39
C THR A 174 -15.65 3.00 -14.96
N GLY A 175 -14.86 2.20 -15.66
CA GLY A 175 -13.43 2.03 -15.41
C GLY A 175 -12.63 3.30 -15.70
N LEU A 176 -11.65 3.60 -14.86
CA LEU A 176 -10.68 4.68 -15.00
C LEU A 176 -9.26 4.08 -14.98
N TYR A 177 -8.28 4.85 -15.44
CA TYR A 177 -6.89 4.42 -15.39
C TYR A 177 -5.94 5.59 -15.08
N PHE A 178 -4.75 5.25 -14.58
CA PHE A 178 -3.61 6.16 -14.48
C PHE A 178 -2.32 5.37 -14.72
N TYR A 179 -1.22 6.10 -14.96
CA TYR A 179 0.10 5.51 -15.10
C TYR A 179 0.89 5.65 -13.80
N ASP A 180 1.59 4.59 -13.44
CA ASP A 180 2.51 4.49 -12.31
C ASP A 180 3.86 3.99 -12.79
N ALA A 181 4.93 4.33 -12.07
CA ALA A 181 6.27 3.89 -12.37
C ALA A 181 6.97 3.30 -11.14
N ILE A 182 7.85 2.32 -11.37
CA ILE A 182 8.64 1.67 -10.32
C ILE A 182 10.06 2.23 -10.31
N ALA A 183 10.68 2.28 -9.12
CA ALA A 183 12.06 2.71 -8.95
C ALA A 183 13.05 1.55 -9.20
N PRO A 184 14.27 1.85 -9.69
CA PRO A 184 15.33 0.86 -9.85
C PRO A 184 15.88 0.34 -8.52
N ILE A 185 16.41 -0.90 -8.56
CA ILE A 185 17.13 -1.54 -7.46
C ILE A 185 18.54 -1.90 -7.94
N VAL A 186 19.56 -1.63 -7.13
CA VAL A 186 20.96 -1.92 -7.41
C VAL A 186 21.54 -2.91 -6.40
N ALA A 187 22.50 -3.72 -6.83
CA ALA A 187 23.29 -4.59 -5.95
C ALA A 187 24.16 -3.77 -5.01
N ALA A 188 24.24 -4.15 -3.76
CA ALA A 188 24.94 -3.38 -2.73
C ALA A 188 26.44 -3.31 -2.96
N ASP A 189 27.06 -4.40 -3.41
CA ASP A 189 28.49 -4.50 -3.70
C ASP A 189 28.93 -3.70 -4.94
N SER A 190 27.97 -3.28 -5.77
CA SER A 190 28.21 -2.41 -6.92
C SER A 190 28.17 -0.92 -6.59
N VAL A 191 27.79 -0.55 -5.36
CA VAL A 191 27.75 0.83 -4.87
C VAL A 191 29.13 1.22 -4.30
N ASN A 192 29.69 2.31 -4.79
CA ASN A 192 30.96 2.83 -4.26
C ASN A 192 30.76 3.54 -2.91
N THR A 193 31.08 2.84 -1.82
CA THR A 193 30.93 3.35 -0.44
C THR A 193 32.03 4.34 -0.02
N GLU A 194 33.07 4.55 -0.83
CA GLU A 194 34.03 5.66 -0.61
C GLU A 194 33.40 7.02 -0.96
N VAL A 195 32.38 7.00 -1.84
CA VAL A 195 31.63 8.18 -2.27
C VAL A 195 30.30 8.27 -1.54
N ALA A 196 29.53 7.19 -1.54
CA ALA A 196 28.25 7.13 -0.85
C ALA A 196 28.46 6.99 0.67
N PHE A 197 27.72 7.78 1.46
CA PHE A 197 27.85 7.79 2.91
C PHE A 197 26.52 7.46 3.60
N ARG A 198 26.62 6.87 4.80
CA ARG A 198 25.44 6.52 5.62
C ARG A 198 24.98 7.72 6.44
N ALA A 199 23.72 8.08 6.32
CA ALA A 199 23.04 9.06 7.17
C ALA A 199 21.53 9.03 6.94
N ALA A 200 20.75 9.52 7.91
CA ALA A 200 19.35 9.87 7.73
C ALA A 200 19.16 11.38 7.82
N ARG A 201 18.25 11.92 6.99
CA ARG A 201 17.93 13.36 7.01
C ARG A 201 17.44 13.79 8.39
N TYR A 202 17.97 14.89 8.89
CA TYR A 202 17.64 15.45 10.21
C TYR A 202 17.96 14.52 11.40
N GLY A 203 18.88 13.55 11.24
CA GLY A 203 19.22 12.59 12.27
C GLY A 203 18.09 11.65 12.69
N LYS A 204 17.04 11.51 11.85
CA LYS A 204 15.91 10.61 12.12
C LYS A 204 16.24 9.21 11.62
N GLY A 205 16.47 8.26 12.54
CA GLY A 205 16.76 6.87 12.24
C GLY A 205 18.25 6.53 12.06
N GLY A 206 19.17 7.40 12.50
CA GLY A 206 20.60 7.10 12.45
C GLY A 206 21.16 7.00 11.04
N ASP A 207 21.86 5.89 10.72
CA ASP A 207 22.60 5.67 9.48
C ASP A 207 21.83 4.76 8.49
N ASP A 208 20.51 4.80 8.49
CA ASP A 208 19.65 3.85 7.78
C ASP A 208 19.70 3.96 6.25
N TYR A 209 20.11 5.12 5.70
CA TYR A 209 20.20 5.34 4.26
C TYR A 209 21.63 5.49 3.80
N LEU A 210 21.94 4.95 2.62
CA LEU A 210 23.12 5.33 1.86
C LEU A 210 22.78 6.55 1.01
N ASN A 211 23.64 7.57 1.02
CA ASN A 211 23.42 8.81 0.29
C ASN A 211 24.55 9.03 -0.72
N CYS A 212 24.18 9.19 -1.99
CA CYS A 212 25.08 9.53 -3.07
C CYS A 212 25.05 11.05 -3.27
N PRO A 213 26.07 11.79 -2.80
CA PRO A 213 26.10 13.26 -2.87
C PRO A 213 26.52 13.71 -4.26
N MET A 214 25.99 14.85 -4.69
CA MET A 214 26.35 15.51 -5.93
C MET A 214 26.75 16.96 -5.66
N ASN A 215 27.78 17.45 -6.36
CA ASN A 215 28.04 18.88 -6.49
C ASN A 215 27.17 19.48 -7.61
N GLU A 216 27.28 20.79 -7.85
CA GLU A 216 26.48 21.51 -8.83
C GLU A 216 26.73 21.05 -10.28
N GLU A 217 27.99 20.81 -10.65
CA GLU A 217 28.35 20.35 -11.98
C GLU A 217 27.89 18.91 -12.26
N GLU A 218 28.03 18.03 -11.28
CA GLU A 218 27.53 16.65 -11.35
C GLU A 218 26.01 16.62 -11.48
N TYR A 219 25.33 17.45 -10.73
CA TYR A 219 23.88 17.59 -10.81
C TYR A 219 23.44 18.13 -12.18
N ALA A 220 24.10 19.14 -12.70
CA ALA A 220 23.77 19.73 -14.01
C ALA A 220 23.90 18.69 -15.12
N ARG A 221 24.99 17.91 -15.14
CA ARG A 221 25.21 16.81 -16.10
C ARG A 221 24.14 15.72 -15.98
N PHE A 222 23.83 15.32 -14.75
CA PHE A 222 22.77 14.34 -14.48
C PHE A 222 21.40 14.86 -14.95
N TYR A 223 21.04 16.10 -14.61
CA TYR A 223 19.78 16.73 -14.98
C TYR A 223 19.61 16.82 -16.50
N GLU A 224 20.61 17.27 -17.22
CA GLU A 224 20.62 17.33 -18.69
C GLU A 224 20.42 15.93 -19.29
N ALA A 225 21.19 14.94 -18.82
CA ALA A 225 21.09 13.58 -19.29
C ALA A 225 19.70 12.96 -19.02
N LEU A 226 19.10 13.26 -17.85
CA LEU A 226 17.77 12.78 -17.46
C LEU A 226 16.66 13.39 -18.33
N THR A 227 16.70 14.69 -18.55
CA THR A 227 15.65 15.42 -19.28
C THR A 227 15.67 15.17 -20.79
N THR A 228 16.83 14.78 -21.32
CA THR A 228 17.04 14.44 -22.75
C THR A 228 16.93 12.94 -23.04
N ALA A 229 16.86 12.09 -22.00
CA ALA A 229 16.81 10.65 -22.14
C ALA A 229 15.52 10.18 -22.83
N GLN A 230 15.64 9.07 -23.56
CA GLN A 230 14.51 8.45 -24.26
C GLN A 230 13.65 7.65 -23.30
N SER A 231 12.38 7.95 -23.30
CA SER A 231 11.36 7.21 -22.54
C SER A 231 10.68 6.12 -23.38
N VAL A 232 10.06 5.15 -22.70
CA VAL A 232 9.22 4.15 -23.36
C VAL A 232 7.94 4.86 -23.87
N PRO A 233 7.55 4.67 -25.15
CA PRO A 233 6.37 5.31 -25.68
C PRO A 233 5.12 4.85 -24.92
N LEU A 234 4.26 5.80 -24.54
CA LEU A 234 2.91 5.52 -24.05
C LEU A 234 1.97 5.22 -25.21
N GLN A 235 0.85 4.54 -24.93
CA GLN A 235 -0.14 4.25 -25.97
C GLN A 235 -0.74 5.56 -26.52
N ARG A 236 -0.73 5.73 -27.85
CA ARG A 236 -0.99 6.99 -28.58
C ARG A 236 -2.40 7.57 -28.42
N PHE A 237 -3.36 6.83 -27.84
CA PHE A 237 -4.78 7.21 -27.82
C PHE A 237 -5.28 7.63 -26.43
N GLU A 238 -4.41 7.73 -25.44
CA GLU A 238 -4.80 8.02 -24.06
C GLU A 238 -4.15 9.31 -23.58
N GLU A 239 -4.94 10.20 -22.94
CA GLU A 239 -4.39 11.30 -22.17
C GLU A 239 -3.52 10.72 -21.05
N THR A 240 -2.26 11.13 -20.97
CA THR A 240 -1.34 10.66 -19.94
C THR A 240 -1.75 11.23 -18.59
N ARG A 241 -2.34 10.40 -17.75
CA ARG A 241 -2.70 10.75 -16.37
C ARG A 241 -1.73 10.07 -15.44
N TRP A 242 -0.83 10.86 -14.86
CA TRP A 242 0.11 10.41 -13.84
C TRP A 242 -0.49 10.53 -12.45
N PHE A 243 -0.16 9.56 -11.59
CA PHE A 243 -0.39 9.74 -10.17
C PHE A 243 0.77 10.56 -9.56
N GLU A 244 0.48 11.72 -8.96
CA GLU A 244 1.50 12.67 -8.49
C GLU A 244 2.51 12.05 -7.51
N ALA A 245 2.09 11.12 -6.65
CA ALA A 245 2.98 10.49 -5.68
C ALA A 245 3.96 9.48 -6.30
N CYS A 246 3.70 9.01 -7.54
CA CYS A 246 4.53 8.07 -8.28
C CYS A 246 4.94 8.64 -9.65
N LEU A 247 5.01 9.98 -9.75
CA LEU A 247 5.42 10.67 -10.96
C LEU A 247 6.84 10.24 -11.35
N PRO A 248 7.09 9.85 -12.62
CA PRO A 248 8.44 9.54 -13.08
C PRO A 248 9.41 10.69 -12.84
N ILE A 249 10.63 10.37 -12.44
CA ILE A 249 11.63 11.39 -12.07
C ILE A 249 11.98 12.31 -13.24
N GLU A 250 11.99 11.82 -14.47
CA GLU A 250 12.19 12.65 -15.68
C GLU A 250 11.05 13.61 -15.93
N GLU A 251 9.80 13.23 -15.62
CA GLU A 251 8.65 14.13 -15.70
C GLU A 251 8.72 15.20 -14.60
N LEU A 252 9.18 14.80 -13.40
CA LEU A 252 9.42 15.73 -12.31
C LEU A 252 10.54 16.72 -12.66
N ALA A 253 11.63 16.25 -13.29
CA ALA A 253 12.74 17.08 -13.73
C ALA A 253 12.30 18.13 -14.76
N ARG A 254 11.43 17.78 -15.71
CA ARG A 254 10.89 18.70 -16.72
C ARG A 254 10.10 19.87 -16.16
N ARG A 255 9.63 19.80 -14.90
CA ARG A 255 8.95 20.91 -14.21
C ARG A 255 9.88 22.04 -13.79
N GLY A 256 11.19 21.82 -13.78
CA GLY A 256 12.19 22.83 -13.48
C GLY A 256 13.48 22.25 -12.89
N VAL A 257 14.60 22.94 -13.13
CA VAL A 257 15.95 22.46 -12.75
C VAL A 257 16.09 22.19 -11.25
N ASP A 258 15.45 22.94 -10.39
CA ASP A 258 15.53 22.77 -8.93
C ASP A 258 14.47 21.81 -8.36
N THR A 259 13.53 21.33 -9.17
CA THR A 259 12.41 20.50 -8.69
C THR A 259 12.89 19.25 -7.98
N LEU A 260 13.92 18.57 -8.51
CA LEU A 260 14.50 17.38 -7.91
C LEU A 260 15.16 17.67 -6.56
N ARG A 261 15.81 18.85 -6.42
CA ARG A 261 16.50 19.28 -5.20
C ARG A 261 15.55 19.68 -4.07
N TYR A 262 14.31 20.05 -4.38
CA TYR A 262 13.24 20.25 -3.41
C TYR A 262 12.39 18.98 -3.18
N GLY A 263 12.59 17.96 -3.99
CA GLY A 263 11.90 16.68 -3.98
C GLY A 263 12.79 15.48 -3.60
N PRO A 264 12.91 14.48 -4.48
CA PRO A 264 13.60 13.21 -4.18
C PRO A 264 15.09 13.39 -3.89
N MET A 265 15.75 14.37 -4.51
CA MET A 265 17.18 14.62 -4.33
C MET A 265 17.50 15.72 -3.31
N LYS A 266 16.59 16.01 -2.39
CA LYS A 266 16.76 17.06 -1.39
C LYS A 266 18.00 16.83 -0.52
N PRO A 267 18.95 17.77 -0.43
CA PRO A 267 20.16 17.62 0.37
C PRO A 267 20.00 17.99 1.84
N VAL A 268 18.98 18.79 2.15
CA VAL A 268 18.78 19.42 3.47
C VAL A 268 18.74 18.37 4.59
N GLY A 269 19.56 18.62 5.62
CA GLY A 269 19.70 17.74 6.77
C GLY A 269 20.70 16.60 6.60
N LEU A 270 21.43 16.55 5.47
CA LEU A 270 22.57 15.65 5.23
C LEU A 270 23.88 16.45 5.34
N ARG A 271 24.92 15.79 5.82
CA ARG A 271 26.29 16.34 5.83
C ARG A 271 27.23 15.29 5.26
N ASP A 272 27.85 15.60 4.12
CA ASP A 272 28.87 14.74 3.50
C ASP A 272 30.12 14.70 4.42
N PRO A 273 30.52 13.53 4.95
CA PRO A 273 31.64 13.42 5.85
C PRO A 273 33.00 13.78 5.18
N ARG A 274 33.09 13.69 3.86
CA ARG A 274 34.32 14.02 3.11
C ARG A 274 34.57 15.52 3.02
N THR A 275 33.49 16.32 2.93
CA THR A 275 33.57 17.77 2.79
C THR A 275 33.18 18.52 4.05
N GLY A 276 32.48 17.86 4.98
CA GLY A 276 31.90 18.47 6.18
C GLY A 276 30.71 19.41 5.85
N ARG A 277 30.23 19.44 4.61
CA ARG A 277 29.19 20.36 4.11
C ARG A 277 27.95 19.62 3.64
N GLU A 278 26.86 20.33 3.50
CA GLU A 278 25.65 19.86 2.82
C GLU A 278 25.97 19.76 1.31
N PRO A 279 25.65 18.61 0.64
CA PRO A 279 25.86 18.48 -0.79
C PRO A 279 24.86 19.38 -1.57
N TYR A 280 25.13 19.63 -2.84
CA TYR A 280 24.20 20.38 -3.71
C TYR A 280 22.90 19.59 -3.95
N ALA A 281 23.01 18.28 -4.16
CA ALA A 281 21.91 17.33 -4.23
C ALA A 281 22.35 15.97 -3.65
N ALA A 282 21.43 15.10 -3.27
CA ALA A 282 21.76 13.78 -2.78
C ALA A 282 20.69 12.75 -3.19
N VAL A 283 21.13 11.63 -3.78
CA VAL A 283 20.30 10.47 -4.05
C VAL A 283 20.33 9.55 -2.84
N GLN A 284 19.17 9.19 -2.30
CA GLN A 284 19.06 8.25 -1.18
C GLN A 284 18.82 6.83 -1.69
N LEU A 285 19.58 5.90 -1.16
CA LEU A 285 19.42 4.47 -1.36
C LEU A 285 18.88 3.85 -0.08
N ARG A 286 17.76 3.10 -0.19
CA ARG A 286 17.16 2.39 0.93
C ARG A 286 17.37 0.90 0.79
N GLN A 287 17.73 0.27 1.89
CA GLN A 287 17.90 -1.18 1.99
C GLN A 287 16.60 -1.91 1.61
N GLU A 288 16.71 -2.95 0.77
CA GLU A 288 15.57 -3.74 0.28
C GLU A 288 15.28 -4.98 1.14
N ASN A 289 16.28 -5.54 1.81
CA ASN A 289 16.15 -6.76 2.59
C ASN A 289 17.06 -6.74 3.85
N LEU A 290 16.89 -7.74 4.70
CA LEU A 290 17.67 -7.86 5.95
C LEU A 290 19.17 -8.13 5.70
N MET A 291 19.53 -8.73 4.58
CA MET A 291 20.92 -9.01 4.21
C MET A 291 21.68 -7.75 3.76
N ALA A 292 20.96 -6.66 3.46
CA ALA A 292 21.52 -5.41 2.93
C ALA A 292 22.33 -5.60 1.64
N ASP A 293 21.99 -6.60 0.83
CA ASP A 293 22.65 -6.90 -0.43
C ASP A 293 22.04 -6.19 -1.64
N ALA A 294 20.93 -5.46 -1.45
CA ALA A 294 20.24 -4.68 -2.46
C ALA A 294 19.73 -3.35 -1.93
N TYR A 295 19.77 -2.32 -2.77
CA TYR A 295 19.28 -0.98 -2.44
C TYR A 295 18.33 -0.42 -3.50
N ASN A 296 17.22 0.15 -3.06
CA ASN A 296 16.27 0.88 -3.89
C ASN A 296 16.64 2.37 -3.98
N LEU A 297 16.59 2.94 -5.18
CA LEU A 297 16.78 4.37 -5.42
C LEU A 297 15.50 5.11 -5.04
N VAL A 298 15.49 5.77 -3.89
CA VAL A 298 14.30 6.41 -3.32
C VAL A 298 13.83 7.60 -4.17
N GLY A 299 12.59 7.52 -4.69
CA GLY A 299 12.01 8.58 -5.51
C GLY A 299 12.49 8.59 -6.96
N PHE A 300 13.10 7.52 -7.44
CA PHE A 300 13.62 7.38 -8.81
C PHE A 300 12.73 6.47 -9.69
N GLN A 301 11.44 6.46 -9.44
CA GLN A 301 10.49 5.88 -10.38
C GLN A 301 10.69 6.50 -11.75
N ASN A 302 10.74 5.69 -12.80
CA ASN A 302 11.00 6.21 -14.14
C ASN A 302 10.40 5.30 -15.22
N HIS A 303 10.20 5.83 -16.43
CA HIS A 303 9.79 5.08 -17.62
C HIS A 303 10.78 5.20 -18.76
N LEU A 304 12.05 5.51 -18.44
CA LEU A 304 13.13 5.53 -19.39
C LEU A 304 13.37 4.15 -20.00
N ARG A 305 13.86 4.10 -21.24
CA ARG A 305 14.33 2.84 -21.84
C ARG A 305 15.49 2.26 -21.03
N TYR A 306 15.61 0.95 -20.93
CA TYR A 306 16.60 0.29 -20.06
C TYR A 306 18.05 0.78 -20.28
N GLY A 307 18.46 0.95 -21.56
CA GLY A 307 19.79 1.50 -21.87
C GLY A 307 19.98 2.94 -21.38
N GLU A 308 18.94 3.76 -21.45
CA GLU A 308 18.96 5.13 -20.94
C GLU A 308 19.01 5.16 -19.41
N GLN A 309 18.29 4.26 -18.73
CA GLN A 309 18.36 4.17 -17.27
C GLN A 309 19.80 3.90 -16.81
N ALA A 310 20.47 2.90 -17.37
CA ALA A 310 21.85 2.59 -17.04
C ALA A 310 22.78 3.78 -17.32
N ARG A 311 22.63 4.44 -18.47
CA ARG A 311 23.45 5.60 -18.87
C ARG A 311 23.27 6.79 -17.92
N VAL A 312 22.03 7.13 -17.60
CA VAL A 312 21.71 8.31 -16.79
C VAL A 312 22.03 8.06 -15.31
N LEU A 313 21.61 6.91 -14.77
CA LEU A 313 21.77 6.65 -13.34
C LEU A 313 23.23 6.40 -12.93
N ARG A 314 24.08 5.94 -13.85
CA ARG A 314 25.53 5.82 -13.62
C ARG A 314 26.27 7.17 -13.61
N LEU A 315 25.61 8.28 -13.93
CA LEU A 315 26.18 9.63 -13.72
C LEU A 315 26.09 10.08 -12.26
N ILE A 316 25.36 9.34 -11.42
CA ILE A 316 25.25 9.62 -9.99
C ILE A 316 26.53 9.15 -9.31
N PRO A 317 27.27 10.04 -8.61
CA PRO A 317 28.47 9.66 -7.87
C PRO A 317 28.20 8.52 -6.88
N GLY A 318 29.02 7.48 -6.94
CA GLY A 318 28.83 6.25 -6.18
C GLY A 318 28.03 5.16 -6.90
N LEU A 319 27.41 5.46 -8.06
CA LEU A 319 26.68 4.50 -8.89
C LEU A 319 27.33 4.27 -10.27
N GLU A 320 28.56 4.72 -10.50
CA GLU A 320 29.22 4.65 -11.80
C GLU A 320 29.31 3.23 -12.35
N ARG A 321 29.43 2.25 -11.44
CA ARG A 321 29.53 0.82 -11.76
C ARG A 321 28.30 0.03 -11.27
N ALA A 322 27.19 0.72 -10.97
CA ALA A 322 26.01 0.07 -10.41
C ALA A 322 25.49 -1.08 -11.29
N GLU A 323 25.27 -2.22 -10.66
CA GLU A 323 24.58 -3.36 -11.22
C GLU A 323 23.08 -3.26 -10.86
N PHE A 324 22.24 -3.16 -11.91
CA PHE A 324 20.80 -3.02 -11.73
C PHE A 324 20.15 -4.40 -11.62
N LEU A 325 19.72 -4.76 -10.42
CA LEU A 325 18.91 -5.96 -10.16
C LEU A 325 17.49 -5.81 -10.69
N GLN A 326 17.02 -4.56 -10.73
CA GLN A 326 15.73 -4.18 -11.31
C GLN A 326 15.85 -2.80 -11.94
N TYR A 327 15.31 -2.67 -13.15
CA TYR A 327 15.10 -1.37 -13.80
C TYR A 327 13.73 -0.79 -13.43
N GLY A 328 13.61 0.52 -13.55
CA GLY A 328 12.33 1.21 -13.50
C GLY A 328 11.41 0.74 -14.63
N GLN A 329 10.13 0.64 -14.34
CA GLN A 329 9.11 0.21 -15.30
C GLN A 329 7.85 1.04 -15.11
N ILE A 330 7.09 1.20 -16.19
CA ILE A 330 5.79 1.86 -16.17
C ILE A 330 4.68 0.81 -16.23
N HIS A 331 3.61 1.06 -15.48
CA HIS A 331 2.40 0.24 -15.49
C HIS A 331 1.17 1.12 -15.70
N ARG A 332 0.21 0.58 -16.45
CA ARG A 332 -1.13 1.15 -16.55
C ARG A 332 -2.00 0.51 -15.47
N ASN A 333 -2.42 1.33 -14.53
CA ASN A 333 -3.24 0.90 -13.40
C ASN A 333 -4.72 1.16 -13.68
N THR A 334 -5.55 0.14 -13.53
CA THR A 334 -6.99 0.23 -13.68
C THR A 334 -7.66 0.37 -12.32
N TYR A 335 -8.67 1.22 -12.21
CA TYR A 335 -9.53 1.36 -11.04
C TYR A 335 -10.96 1.71 -11.44
N ILE A 336 -11.93 1.46 -10.55
CA ILE A 336 -13.33 1.78 -10.79
C ILE A 336 -13.64 3.23 -10.40
N ASN A 337 -14.68 3.83 -10.98
CA ASN A 337 -15.24 5.09 -10.49
C ASN A 337 -16.07 4.81 -9.21
N ALA A 338 -15.36 4.54 -8.11
CA ALA A 338 -15.94 4.03 -6.89
C ALA A 338 -17.06 4.91 -6.28
N PRO A 339 -17.05 6.27 -6.35
CA PRO A 339 -18.16 7.08 -5.89
C PRO A 339 -19.51 6.76 -6.54
N ARG A 340 -19.50 6.27 -7.77
CA ARG A 340 -20.73 5.83 -8.46
C ARG A 340 -21.17 4.43 -8.07
N VAL A 341 -20.23 3.61 -7.60
CA VAL A 341 -20.41 2.16 -7.44
C VAL A 341 -20.57 1.75 -5.97
N LEU A 342 -19.76 2.34 -5.07
CA LEU A 342 -19.59 1.84 -3.71
C LEU A 342 -20.35 2.67 -2.67
N ALA A 343 -20.81 1.97 -1.64
CA ALA A 343 -21.22 2.53 -0.34
C ALA A 343 -20.00 2.71 0.59
N PRO A 344 -20.10 3.45 1.71
CA PRO A 344 -19.01 3.60 2.69
C PRO A 344 -18.55 2.28 3.34
N THR A 345 -19.34 1.24 3.23
CA THR A 345 -19.02 -0.13 3.63
C THR A 345 -18.12 -0.87 2.65
N LEU A 346 -17.73 -0.21 1.53
CA LEU A 346 -17.04 -0.77 0.36
C LEU A 346 -17.87 -1.80 -0.42
N GLN A 347 -19.13 -1.92 -0.09
CA GLN A 347 -20.12 -2.75 -0.76
C GLN A 347 -20.60 -2.08 -2.03
N MET A 348 -20.84 -2.86 -3.07
CA MET A 348 -21.45 -2.38 -4.31
C MET A 348 -22.93 -2.05 -4.07
N ARG A 349 -23.38 -0.83 -4.45
CA ARG A 349 -24.76 -0.35 -4.21
C ARG A 349 -25.83 -1.22 -4.91
N GLU A 350 -25.53 -1.60 -6.16
CA GLU A 350 -26.48 -2.37 -6.99
C GLU A 350 -26.41 -3.89 -6.78
N ARG A 351 -25.30 -4.38 -6.17
CA ARG A 351 -25.08 -5.80 -5.86
C ARG A 351 -24.50 -5.96 -4.45
N PRO A 352 -25.34 -5.99 -3.42
CA PRO A 352 -24.93 -6.03 -2.01
C PRO A 352 -24.03 -7.21 -1.60
N GLY A 353 -23.96 -8.28 -2.41
CA GLY A 353 -23.04 -9.40 -2.22
C GLY A 353 -21.62 -9.15 -2.77
N VAL A 354 -21.32 -7.98 -3.38
CA VAL A 354 -20.03 -7.68 -4.00
C VAL A 354 -19.38 -6.49 -3.31
N PHE A 355 -18.10 -6.64 -2.97
CA PHE A 355 -17.24 -5.62 -2.36
C PHE A 355 -16.01 -5.36 -3.23
N PHE A 356 -15.46 -4.15 -3.13
CA PHE A 356 -14.19 -3.81 -3.76
C PHE A 356 -13.19 -3.34 -2.71
N ALA A 357 -11.92 -3.78 -2.83
CA ALA A 357 -10.86 -3.40 -1.91
C ALA A 357 -9.53 -3.22 -2.63
N GLY A 358 -8.64 -2.46 -2.03
CA GLY A 358 -7.32 -2.16 -2.58
C GLY A 358 -7.37 -1.13 -3.70
N GLN A 359 -6.31 -1.10 -4.48
CA GLN A 359 -6.07 -0.06 -5.49
C GLN A 359 -7.15 -0.02 -6.57
N ILE A 360 -7.78 -1.14 -6.87
CA ILE A 360 -8.92 -1.21 -7.80
C ILE A 360 -10.11 -0.33 -7.36
N SER A 361 -10.28 -0.07 -6.07
CA SER A 361 -11.32 0.82 -5.53
C SER A 361 -10.95 2.30 -5.57
N GLY A 362 -9.71 2.66 -5.99
CA GLY A 362 -9.23 4.04 -6.04
C GLY A 362 -8.58 4.54 -4.76
N VAL A 363 -8.12 3.65 -3.89
CA VAL A 363 -7.12 4.00 -2.89
C VAL A 363 -5.72 3.80 -3.48
N GLU A 364 -4.76 4.63 -3.09
CA GLU A 364 -3.38 4.52 -3.52
C GLU A 364 -2.47 4.32 -2.32
N GLY A 365 -1.67 3.24 -2.38
CA GLY A 365 -0.72 2.87 -1.34
C GLY A 365 -1.03 1.53 -0.69
N TYR A 366 0.04 0.92 -0.16
CA TYR A 366 -0.03 -0.43 0.40
C TYR A 366 -0.92 -0.51 1.65
N VAL A 367 -0.75 0.42 2.59
CA VAL A 367 -1.51 0.43 3.85
C VAL A 367 -2.97 0.82 3.61
N GLU A 368 -3.22 1.71 2.66
CA GLU A 368 -4.57 2.08 2.20
C GLU A 368 -5.29 0.86 1.59
N SER A 369 -4.55 0.06 0.81
CA SER A 369 -5.08 -1.20 0.26
C SER A 369 -5.39 -2.22 1.37
N VAL A 370 -4.51 -2.35 2.37
CA VAL A 370 -4.75 -3.20 3.54
C VAL A 370 -5.98 -2.75 4.31
N ALA A 371 -6.16 -1.44 4.55
CA ALA A 371 -7.29 -0.91 5.31
C ALA A 371 -8.64 -1.18 4.63
N THR A 372 -8.69 -1.01 3.30
CA THR A 372 -9.89 -1.35 2.54
C THR A 372 -10.12 -2.86 2.49
N GLY A 373 -9.06 -3.68 2.40
CA GLY A 373 -9.12 -5.13 2.51
C GLY A 373 -9.68 -5.59 3.86
N TRP A 374 -9.16 -5.00 4.95
CA TRP A 374 -9.63 -5.27 6.31
C TRP A 374 -11.13 -5.00 6.47
N LEU A 375 -11.61 -3.84 6.02
CA LEU A 375 -13.02 -3.47 6.12
C LEU A 375 -13.91 -4.34 5.22
N ALA A 376 -13.52 -4.55 3.96
CA ALA A 376 -14.29 -5.33 3.00
C ALA A 376 -14.36 -6.82 3.40
N GLY A 377 -13.27 -7.41 3.90
CA GLY A 377 -13.26 -8.79 4.34
C GLY A 377 -14.19 -9.05 5.53
N ARG A 378 -14.15 -8.18 6.54
CA ARG A 378 -15.11 -8.24 7.66
C ARG A 378 -16.55 -8.08 7.20
N ASN A 379 -16.82 -7.10 6.36
CA ASN A 379 -18.15 -6.82 5.86
C ASN A 379 -18.68 -7.96 4.97
N ALA A 380 -17.85 -8.56 4.16
CA ALA A 380 -18.21 -9.73 3.37
C ALA A 380 -18.63 -10.91 4.25
N ALA A 381 -17.87 -11.19 5.32
CA ALA A 381 -18.23 -12.26 6.27
C ALA A 381 -19.53 -11.95 7.02
N ARG A 382 -19.78 -10.70 7.40
CA ARG A 382 -21.03 -10.27 8.03
C ARG A 382 -22.22 -10.49 7.10
N VAL A 383 -22.12 -10.04 5.85
CA VAL A 383 -23.17 -10.23 4.84
C VAL A 383 -23.39 -11.72 4.55
N ALA A 384 -22.32 -12.53 4.50
CA ALA A 384 -22.44 -13.99 4.34
C ALA A 384 -23.21 -14.67 5.50
N ARG A 385 -23.18 -14.06 6.69
CA ARG A 385 -23.96 -14.46 7.89
C ARG A 385 -25.33 -13.83 7.99
N GLY A 386 -25.73 -13.00 7.02
CA GLY A 386 -27.01 -12.26 7.06
C GLY A 386 -27.00 -11.07 8.02
N LEU A 387 -25.83 -10.47 8.28
CA LEU A 387 -25.67 -9.30 9.15
C LEU A 387 -25.37 -8.05 8.33
N GLU A 388 -25.83 -6.88 8.82
CA GLU A 388 -25.51 -5.59 8.21
C GLU A 388 -24.01 -5.32 8.17
N PRO A 389 -23.48 -4.80 7.04
CA PRO A 389 -22.09 -4.38 6.95
C PRO A 389 -21.81 -3.16 7.83
N LEU A 390 -20.59 -3.03 8.30
CA LEU A 390 -20.15 -1.97 9.20
C LEU A 390 -19.58 -0.78 8.43
N GLU A 391 -19.93 0.42 8.86
CA GLU A 391 -19.20 1.63 8.47
C GLU A 391 -18.11 1.92 9.50
N ALA A 392 -16.90 2.20 9.02
CA ALA A 392 -15.81 2.61 9.89
C ALA A 392 -16.04 4.05 10.41
N PRO A 393 -15.59 4.37 11.65
CA PRO A 393 -15.84 5.66 12.28
C PRO A 393 -15.37 6.85 11.45
N PRO A 394 -16.10 7.97 11.42
CA PRO A 394 -15.78 9.10 10.57
C PRO A 394 -14.46 9.79 10.87
N LYS A 395 -13.97 9.79 12.11
CA LYS A 395 -12.66 10.38 12.43
C LYS A 395 -11.49 9.45 12.18
N ALA A 396 -11.74 8.14 12.08
CA ALA A 396 -10.72 7.15 11.76
C ALA A 396 -10.20 7.33 10.33
N ALA A 397 -8.93 7.01 10.11
CA ALA A 397 -8.32 7.06 8.78
C ALA A 397 -8.95 6.05 7.82
N THR A 398 -9.26 4.85 8.30
CA THR A 398 -10.01 3.82 7.55
C THR A 398 -11.38 4.31 7.13
N GLY A 399 -12.12 4.97 8.02
CA GLY A 399 -13.42 5.57 7.69
C GLY A 399 -13.30 6.76 6.74
N ALA A 400 -12.25 7.56 6.85
CA ALA A 400 -11.98 8.67 5.93
C ALA A 400 -11.72 8.17 4.51
N LEU A 401 -10.92 7.10 4.34
CA LEU A 401 -10.70 6.46 3.04
C LEU A 401 -12.00 5.89 2.46
N ALA A 402 -12.76 5.14 3.26
CA ALA A 402 -14.02 4.54 2.82
C ALA A 402 -15.04 5.61 2.37
N ARG A 403 -15.14 6.72 3.08
CA ARG A 403 -15.98 7.86 2.67
C ARG A 403 -15.48 8.55 1.41
N TYR A 404 -14.16 8.71 1.26
CA TYR A 404 -13.62 9.30 0.03
C TYR A 404 -13.95 8.44 -1.18
N VAL A 405 -13.66 7.14 -1.15
CA VAL A 405 -13.91 6.26 -2.30
C VAL A 405 -15.39 6.10 -2.63
N SER A 406 -16.30 6.31 -1.67
CA SER A 406 -17.75 6.19 -1.88
C SER A 406 -18.47 7.51 -2.11
N GLY A 407 -17.87 8.66 -1.82
CA GLY A 407 -18.55 9.95 -1.79
C GLY A 407 -17.80 11.11 -2.43
N ALA A 408 -16.61 10.90 -3.02
CA ALA A 408 -15.89 11.93 -3.76
C ALA A 408 -16.64 12.34 -5.05
N ASP A 409 -16.23 13.47 -5.65
CA ASP A 409 -16.78 13.90 -6.93
C ASP A 409 -16.46 12.87 -8.02
N ALA A 410 -17.48 12.19 -8.50
CA ALA A 410 -17.35 11.15 -9.53
C ALA A 410 -16.83 11.65 -10.88
N LYS A 411 -16.92 12.97 -11.18
CA LYS A 411 -16.41 13.55 -12.43
C LYS A 411 -14.90 13.72 -12.39
N ASN A 412 -14.36 14.03 -11.20
CA ASN A 412 -12.94 14.31 -10.99
C ASN A 412 -12.29 13.27 -10.06
N TYR A 413 -12.86 12.06 -9.99
CA TYR A 413 -12.38 11.02 -9.10
C TYR A 413 -10.96 10.58 -9.47
N GLN A 414 -10.07 10.61 -8.49
CA GLN A 414 -8.67 10.17 -8.60
C GLN A 414 -8.30 9.32 -7.39
N PRO A 415 -7.35 8.39 -7.55
CA PRO A 415 -6.83 7.63 -6.43
C PRO A 415 -6.26 8.53 -5.33
N VAL A 416 -6.35 8.08 -4.09
CA VAL A 416 -5.97 8.89 -2.93
C VAL A 416 -5.14 8.11 -1.93
N ASN A 417 -4.12 8.78 -1.39
CA ASN A 417 -3.40 8.37 -0.19
C ASN A 417 -4.05 8.97 1.05
N ILE A 418 -3.87 8.32 2.20
CA ILE A 418 -4.29 8.91 3.47
C ILE A 418 -3.48 10.17 3.79
N THR A 419 -4.17 11.25 4.02
CA THR A 419 -3.61 12.55 4.43
C THR A 419 -4.50 13.19 5.47
N PHE A 420 -3.98 14.18 6.20
CA PHE A 420 -4.80 14.96 7.14
C PHE A 420 -5.95 15.74 6.48
N ALA A 421 -5.88 15.99 5.17
CA ALA A 421 -6.96 16.64 4.43
C ALA A 421 -8.22 15.76 4.31
N LEU A 422 -8.08 14.44 4.38
CA LEU A 422 -9.20 13.50 4.38
C LEU A 422 -9.85 13.34 5.76
N LEU A 423 -9.10 13.59 6.83
CA LEU A 423 -9.56 13.40 8.19
C LEU A 423 -10.47 14.53 8.64
N VAL A 424 -11.43 14.21 9.51
CA VAL A 424 -12.26 15.21 10.15
C VAL A 424 -11.39 16.22 10.90
N PRO A 425 -11.48 17.52 10.60
CA PRO A 425 -10.64 18.52 11.26
C PRO A 425 -10.98 18.67 12.74
N LEU A 426 -9.99 19.10 13.54
CA LEU A 426 -10.24 19.46 14.93
C LEU A 426 -11.28 20.57 15.00
N VAL A 427 -12.21 20.48 15.97
CA VAL A 427 -13.13 21.57 16.29
C VAL A 427 -12.35 22.83 16.70
N GLU A 428 -12.92 24.00 16.47
CA GLU A 428 -12.20 25.27 16.62
C GLU A 428 -11.64 25.47 18.05
N GLU A 429 -12.35 25.00 19.07
CA GLU A 429 -11.87 25.05 20.46
C GLU A 429 -10.58 24.25 20.67
N GLU A 430 -10.54 23.00 20.19
CA GLU A 430 -9.34 22.15 20.25
C GLU A 430 -8.21 22.74 19.40
N ARG A 431 -8.53 23.27 18.22
CA ARG A 431 -7.55 23.89 17.32
C ARG A 431 -6.85 25.09 17.94
N ARG A 432 -7.56 25.92 18.72
CA ARG A 432 -6.99 27.09 19.42
C ARG A 432 -6.03 26.70 20.54
N ARG A 433 -6.19 25.54 21.15
CA ARG A 433 -5.29 25.04 22.22
C ARG A 433 -3.88 24.73 21.71
N PHE A 434 -3.74 24.38 20.43
CA PHE A 434 -2.47 23.96 19.84
C PHE A 434 -1.98 24.96 18.79
N LYS A 435 -0.93 25.72 19.09
CA LYS A 435 -0.36 26.73 18.19
C LYS A 435 0.39 26.09 17.00
N LYS A 436 1.16 25.02 17.25
CA LYS A 436 1.97 24.35 16.24
C LYS A 436 1.14 23.35 15.45
N LYS A 437 1.35 23.31 14.13
CA LYS A 437 0.69 22.34 13.23
C LYS A 437 0.92 20.88 13.67
N ARG A 438 2.15 20.56 14.09
CA ARG A 438 2.51 19.21 14.57
C ARG A 438 1.66 18.78 15.77
N ASP A 439 1.50 19.66 16.76
CA ASP A 439 0.73 19.33 17.98
C ASP A 439 -0.77 19.12 17.65
N ARG A 440 -1.30 19.88 16.69
CA ARG A 440 -2.66 19.67 16.16
C ARG A 440 -2.82 18.32 15.50
N HIS A 441 -1.84 17.90 14.70
CA HIS A 441 -1.86 16.57 14.09
C HIS A 441 -1.77 15.44 15.12
N VAL A 442 -0.90 15.57 16.12
CA VAL A 442 -0.82 14.60 17.23
C VAL A 442 -2.16 14.48 17.97
N ARG A 443 -2.81 15.62 18.27
CA ARG A 443 -4.13 15.61 18.91
C ARG A 443 -5.21 14.98 18.03
N GLN A 444 -5.20 15.28 16.73
CA GLN A 444 -6.15 14.69 15.78
C GLN A 444 -5.98 13.17 15.68
N VAL A 445 -4.74 12.67 15.66
CA VAL A 445 -4.44 11.23 15.72
C VAL A 445 -4.96 10.61 17.01
N ALA A 446 -4.75 11.24 18.16
CA ALA A 446 -5.22 10.72 19.44
C ALA A 446 -6.76 10.58 19.47
N LEU A 447 -7.48 11.60 19.05
CA LEU A 447 -8.96 11.56 18.98
C LEU A 447 -9.49 10.51 17.99
N ALA A 448 -8.80 10.32 16.87
CA ALA A 448 -9.16 9.30 15.89
C ALA A 448 -8.99 7.89 16.47
N LEU A 449 -7.88 7.66 17.20
CA LEU A 449 -7.62 6.37 17.84
C LEU A 449 -8.56 6.09 19.02
N GLU A 450 -8.94 7.11 19.80
CA GLU A 450 -9.96 6.98 20.86
C GLU A 450 -11.30 6.51 20.26
N GLU A 451 -11.74 7.11 19.14
CA GLU A 451 -12.99 6.72 18.47
C GLU A 451 -12.88 5.34 17.81
N TRP A 452 -11.71 5.01 17.24
CA TRP A 452 -11.45 3.70 16.68
C TRP A 452 -11.53 2.58 17.73
N ASP A 453 -10.89 2.77 18.88
CA ASP A 453 -10.89 1.78 19.96
C ASP A 453 -12.29 1.56 20.51
N ALA A 454 -13.06 2.64 20.73
CA ALA A 454 -14.44 2.54 21.18
C ALA A 454 -15.32 1.77 20.17
N TRP A 455 -15.12 2.02 18.87
CA TRP A 455 -15.80 1.30 17.81
C TRP A 455 -15.39 -0.18 17.74
N LEU A 456 -14.09 -0.49 17.85
CA LEU A 456 -13.63 -1.87 17.89
C LEU A 456 -14.22 -2.65 19.06
N GLN A 457 -14.29 -2.05 20.26
CA GLN A 457 -14.92 -2.66 21.43
C GLN A 457 -16.40 -2.96 21.17
N LYS A 458 -17.12 -2.01 20.58
CA LYS A 458 -18.54 -2.18 20.23
C LYS A 458 -18.76 -3.35 19.28
N ILE A 459 -18.00 -3.45 18.19
CA ILE A 459 -18.17 -4.52 17.20
C ILE A 459 -17.66 -5.88 17.68
N GLN A 460 -16.76 -5.93 18.67
CA GLN A 460 -16.33 -7.18 19.33
C GLN A 460 -17.31 -7.63 20.42
N GLY A 461 -18.02 -6.70 21.03
CA GLY A 461 -19.01 -6.97 22.07
C GLY A 461 -20.34 -7.55 21.58
N GLY A 462 -20.49 -7.80 20.26
CA GLY A 462 -21.58 -8.60 19.71
C GLY A 462 -22.86 -7.82 19.38
N GLU A 463 -22.81 -6.53 19.08
CA GLU A 463 -23.97 -5.86 18.43
C GLU A 463 -24.15 -6.40 17.00
N GLU A 464 -24.90 -7.49 16.88
CA GLU A 464 -25.28 -8.08 15.59
C GLU A 464 -26.59 -7.45 15.12
N THR A 465 -26.54 -6.62 14.08
CA THR A 465 -27.73 -6.11 13.40
C THR A 465 -28.01 -7.03 12.19
N PRO A 466 -29.17 -7.74 12.15
CA PRO A 466 -29.55 -8.53 10.99
C PRO A 466 -29.70 -7.66 9.72
N LEU A 467 -29.38 -8.21 8.54
CA LEU A 467 -29.71 -7.56 7.27
C LEU A 467 -31.22 -7.31 7.21
N ALA A 468 -31.59 -6.09 6.81
CA ALA A 468 -32.97 -5.79 6.52
C ALA A 468 -33.46 -6.71 5.40
N ALA A 469 -34.62 -7.37 5.61
CA ALA A 469 -35.23 -8.16 4.56
C ALA A 469 -35.49 -7.25 3.35
N THR A 470 -34.86 -7.57 2.21
CA THR A 470 -35.15 -6.87 0.95
C THR A 470 -36.62 -7.13 0.61
N PRO A 471 -37.43 -6.10 0.35
CA PRO A 471 -38.85 -6.25 0.05
C PRO A 471 -39.10 -6.99 -1.27
#